data_9b5ac477a0ddede0fcaf5836f4998a35
#
_entry.id   9b5ac477a0ddede0fcaf5836f4998a35
#
_cell.length_a   1.000
_cell.length_b   1.000
_cell.length_c   1.000
_cell.angle_alpha   90.00
_cell.angle_beta   90.00
_cell.angle_gamma   90.00
#
_symmetry.space_group_name_H-M   'P 1'
#
loop_
_entity.id
_entity.type
_entity.pdbx_description
1 polymer ?
#
loop_
_entity_poly.entity_id
_entity_poly.type
_entity_poly.pdbx_seq_one_letter_code
_entity_poly.pdbx_strand_id
1 'polypeptide(L)'
;VSEMAVFTYLQARSYGKPLVLLPVVLAARFQHPCIVYNTNFHKELTPDMLPGKKVGVRAYSQTTGAWVRNILATEHGLDLEKIQWTTFEGGHLVEYSEPDFVARAPEGTKLLPMLMSGQVEAGILGNDLPDDPCIKAVIPNAKTAGRAWYDKTGQIPINHMLVVTKKLADERPDIVREVFRLFVEAKN
;
A
#
# COMPACT_ATOMS: atom_id res chain seq x y z
N VAL A 1 -8.47 6.26 20.58
CA VAL A 1 -7.12 6.28 19.98
C VAL A 1 -6.93 4.96 19.25
N SER A 2 -6.45 5.02 18.01
CA SER A 2 -6.22 3.82 17.19
C SER A 2 -5.09 4.05 16.18
N GLU A 3 -4.45 2.98 15.77
CA GLU A 3 -3.63 2.94 14.57
C GLU A 3 -4.52 2.89 13.32
N MET A 4 -4.14 3.60 12.27
CA MET A 4 -4.86 3.57 11.00
C MET A 4 -3.89 3.70 9.82
N ALA A 5 -4.15 2.93 8.76
CA ALA A 5 -3.47 3.08 7.49
C ALA A 5 -3.75 4.47 6.91
N VAL A 6 -2.71 5.18 6.47
CA VAL A 6 -2.83 6.59 6.07
C VAL A 6 -3.81 6.78 4.91
N PHE A 7 -3.84 5.85 3.96
CA PHE A 7 -4.76 5.94 2.83
C PHE A 7 -6.23 5.72 3.26
N THR A 8 -6.46 4.80 4.21
CA THR A 8 -7.78 4.62 4.84
C THR A 8 -8.23 5.88 5.59
N TYR A 9 -7.30 6.55 6.29
CA TYR A 9 -7.61 7.84 6.94
C TYR A 9 -8.02 8.91 5.92
N LEU A 10 -7.26 9.06 4.82
CA LEU A 10 -7.58 10.05 3.78
C LEU A 10 -8.96 9.80 3.15
N GLN A 11 -9.26 8.53 2.85
CA GLN A 11 -10.59 8.13 2.38
C GLN A 11 -11.68 8.41 3.43
N ALA A 12 -11.46 8.03 4.69
CA ALA A 12 -12.41 8.31 5.76
C ALA A 12 -12.71 9.81 5.88
N ARG A 13 -11.68 10.67 5.74
CA ARG A 13 -11.84 12.13 5.75
C ARG A 13 -12.62 12.63 4.54
N SER A 14 -12.40 12.09 3.34
CA SER A 14 -13.15 12.48 2.13
C SER A 14 -14.65 12.12 2.23
N TYR A 15 -14.98 11.04 2.96
CA TYR A 15 -16.36 10.67 3.29
C TYR A 15 -16.89 11.31 4.59
N GLY A 16 -16.24 12.35 5.11
CA GLY A 16 -16.72 13.13 6.25
C GLY A 16 -16.63 12.43 7.62
N LYS A 17 -15.89 11.31 7.73
CA LYS A 17 -15.74 10.62 9.02
C LYS A 17 -15.03 11.53 10.04
N PRO A 18 -15.53 11.62 11.29
CA PRO A 18 -15.04 12.54 12.31
C PRO A 18 -13.77 12.02 13.00
N LEU A 19 -12.67 12.00 12.25
CA LEU A 19 -11.36 11.54 12.69
C LEU A 19 -10.34 12.69 12.66
N VAL A 20 -9.37 12.64 13.56
CA VAL A 20 -8.21 13.55 13.62
C VAL A 20 -6.94 12.70 13.56
N LEU A 21 -6.04 13.04 12.63
CA LEU A 21 -4.72 12.42 12.53
C LEU A 21 -3.76 13.11 13.49
N LEU A 22 -3.03 12.34 14.27
CA LEU A 22 -1.92 12.84 15.07
C LEU A 22 -0.61 12.69 14.28
N PRO A 23 0.35 13.62 14.42
CA PRO A 23 1.63 13.55 13.71
C PRO A 23 2.58 12.51 14.32
N VAL A 24 2.08 11.27 14.45
CA VAL A 24 2.81 10.11 14.95
C VAL A 24 2.80 9.03 13.89
N VAL A 25 3.94 8.82 13.26
CA VAL A 25 4.15 7.73 12.30
C VAL A 25 4.43 6.45 13.08
N LEU A 26 3.60 5.44 12.87
CA LEU A 26 3.73 4.12 13.50
C LEU A 26 4.43 3.12 12.59
N ALA A 27 4.19 3.22 11.27
CA ALA A 27 4.86 2.40 10.28
C ALA A 27 5.16 3.19 9.01
N ALA A 28 6.40 3.11 8.55
CA ALA A 28 6.86 3.66 7.29
C ALA A 28 7.96 2.77 6.70
N ARG A 29 7.98 2.61 5.38
CA ARG A 29 9.00 1.83 4.68
C ARG A 29 9.02 2.16 3.19
N PHE A 30 10.11 1.83 2.51
CA PHE A 30 10.14 1.84 1.06
C PHE A 30 9.20 0.77 0.49
N GLN A 31 8.45 1.12 -0.55
CA GLN A 31 7.44 0.25 -1.16
C GLN A 31 7.91 -0.41 -2.46
N HIS A 32 9.08 -0.02 -2.98
CA HIS A 32 9.64 -0.57 -4.21
C HIS A 32 9.77 -2.10 -4.20
N PRO A 33 10.13 -2.77 -3.07
CA PRO A 33 10.18 -4.23 -3.01
C PRO A 33 8.82 -4.92 -2.96
N CYS A 34 7.73 -4.17 -2.77
CA CYS A 34 6.41 -4.75 -2.47
C CYS A 34 5.67 -5.28 -3.71
N ILE A 35 6.10 -4.91 -4.93
CA ILE A 35 5.56 -5.50 -6.15
C ILE A 35 6.52 -6.58 -6.65
N VAL A 36 6.02 -7.81 -6.76
CA VAL A 36 6.82 -9.00 -7.04
C VAL A 36 6.20 -9.87 -8.11
N TYR A 37 7.01 -10.73 -8.70
CA TYR A 37 6.60 -11.74 -9.68
C TYR A 37 7.26 -13.08 -9.39
N ASN A 38 6.76 -14.15 -10.02
CA ASN A 38 7.29 -15.50 -9.89
C ASN A 38 8.15 -15.86 -11.12
N THR A 39 9.44 -16.15 -10.89
CA THR A 39 10.40 -16.48 -11.93
C THR A 39 10.16 -17.82 -12.61
N ASN A 40 9.31 -18.68 -12.06
CA ASN A 40 8.89 -19.92 -12.72
C ASN A 40 8.01 -19.66 -13.96
N PHE A 41 7.36 -18.48 -14.03
CA PHE A 41 6.48 -18.10 -15.15
C PHE A 41 7.07 -16.97 -16.00
N HIS A 42 7.92 -16.14 -15.42
CA HIS A 42 8.57 -15.03 -16.11
C HIS A 42 10.06 -15.02 -15.79
N LYS A 43 10.91 -15.22 -16.81
CA LYS A 43 12.36 -15.12 -16.63
C LYS A 43 12.75 -13.73 -16.07
N GLU A 44 12.07 -12.71 -16.54
CA GLU A 44 12.18 -11.31 -16.11
C GLU A 44 10.83 -10.63 -16.24
N LEU A 45 10.51 -9.74 -15.31
CA LEU A 45 9.35 -8.86 -15.37
C LEU A 45 9.72 -7.51 -14.75
N THR A 46 9.72 -6.48 -15.58
CA THR A 46 10.06 -5.09 -15.20
C THR A 46 8.83 -4.19 -15.30
N PRO A 47 8.85 -2.97 -14.72
CA PRO A 47 7.69 -2.08 -14.74
C PRO A 47 7.12 -1.83 -16.14
N ASP A 48 7.96 -1.59 -17.14
CA ASP A 48 7.57 -1.35 -18.54
C ASP A 48 6.84 -2.52 -19.20
N MET A 49 6.96 -3.72 -18.65
CA MET A 49 6.28 -4.92 -19.12
C MET A 49 4.89 -5.12 -18.48
N LEU A 50 4.48 -4.29 -17.51
CA LEU A 50 3.21 -4.47 -16.80
C LEU A 50 1.95 -4.11 -17.58
N PRO A 51 1.96 -3.18 -18.57
CA PRO A 51 0.77 -2.91 -19.37
C PRO A 51 0.21 -4.19 -20.01
N GLY A 52 -1.10 -4.40 -19.84
CA GLY A 52 -1.80 -5.60 -20.30
C GLY A 52 -1.65 -6.85 -19.39
N LYS A 53 -0.81 -6.79 -18.36
CA LYS A 53 -0.60 -7.89 -17.41
C LYS A 53 -1.59 -7.82 -16.24
N LYS A 54 -1.92 -8.99 -15.67
CA LYS A 54 -2.72 -9.09 -14.46
C LYS A 54 -1.83 -8.85 -13.25
N VAL A 55 -2.13 -7.81 -12.50
CA VAL A 55 -1.44 -7.45 -11.26
C VAL A 55 -2.40 -7.54 -10.09
N GLY A 56 -2.09 -8.42 -9.15
CA GLY A 56 -2.90 -8.63 -7.95
C GLY A 56 -2.54 -7.65 -6.84
N VAL A 57 -3.54 -7.16 -6.12
CA VAL A 57 -3.39 -6.42 -4.88
C VAL A 57 -4.53 -6.78 -3.93
N ARG A 58 -4.28 -6.94 -2.64
CA ARG A 58 -5.29 -7.37 -1.67
C ARG A 58 -6.58 -6.54 -1.78
N ALA A 59 -6.47 -5.22 -1.68
CA ALA A 59 -7.54 -4.27 -1.97
C ALA A 59 -6.96 -3.07 -2.72
N TYR A 60 -7.67 -2.51 -3.69
CA TYR A 60 -7.17 -1.40 -4.49
C TYR A 60 -6.89 -0.15 -3.65
N SER A 61 -7.69 0.08 -2.60
CA SER A 61 -7.52 1.17 -1.64
C SER A 61 -6.44 0.92 -0.57
N GLN A 62 -5.76 -0.23 -0.57
CA GLN A 62 -4.70 -0.53 0.40
C GLN A 62 -3.52 0.43 0.25
N THR A 63 -2.98 0.93 1.37
CA THR A 63 -1.90 1.94 1.39
C THR A 63 -0.64 1.48 0.64
N THR A 64 -0.18 0.23 0.84
CA THR A 64 0.96 -0.31 0.08
C THR A 64 0.69 -0.30 -1.43
N GLY A 65 -0.52 -0.72 -1.85
CA GLY A 65 -0.94 -0.69 -3.24
C GLY A 65 -0.97 0.73 -3.82
N ALA A 66 -1.48 1.70 -3.05
CA ALA A 66 -1.50 3.11 -3.45
C ALA A 66 -0.08 3.67 -3.66
N TRP A 67 0.85 3.39 -2.74
CA TRP A 67 2.25 3.80 -2.87
C TRP A 67 2.94 3.15 -4.07
N VAL A 68 2.76 1.83 -4.28
CA VAL A 68 3.34 1.13 -5.44
C VAL A 68 2.80 1.70 -6.74
N ARG A 69 1.50 1.95 -6.85
CA ARG A 69 0.92 2.60 -8.04
C ARG A 69 1.50 4.00 -8.28
N ASN A 70 1.68 4.79 -7.21
CA ASN A 70 2.35 6.09 -7.34
C ASN A 70 3.77 5.95 -7.90
N ILE A 71 4.57 5.01 -7.38
CA ILE A 71 5.93 4.73 -7.88
C ILE A 71 5.88 4.33 -9.36
N LEU A 72 5.01 3.40 -9.74
CA LEU A 72 4.87 2.97 -11.13
C LEU A 72 4.51 4.14 -12.06
N ALA A 73 3.61 5.03 -11.63
CA ALA A 73 3.21 6.18 -12.42
C ALA A 73 4.29 7.28 -12.48
N THR A 74 4.91 7.62 -11.35
CA THR A 74 5.79 8.81 -11.26
C THR A 74 7.25 8.52 -11.60
N GLU A 75 7.76 7.32 -11.29
CA GLU A 75 9.15 6.96 -11.57
C GLU A 75 9.31 6.20 -12.88
N HIS A 76 8.28 5.42 -13.26
CA HIS A 76 8.33 4.60 -14.47
C HIS A 76 7.39 5.09 -15.58
N GLY A 77 6.61 6.16 -15.36
CA GLY A 77 5.74 6.78 -16.36
C GLY A 77 4.59 5.90 -16.83
N LEU A 78 4.17 4.91 -16.02
CA LEU A 78 3.14 3.97 -16.42
C LEU A 78 1.73 4.56 -16.35
N ASP A 79 0.94 4.28 -17.36
CA ASP A 79 -0.50 4.44 -17.35
C ASP A 79 -1.12 3.27 -16.58
N LEU A 80 -1.63 3.57 -15.39
CA LEU A 80 -2.15 2.55 -14.48
C LEU A 80 -3.43 1.87 -14.99
N GLU A 81 -4.18 2.52 -15.88
CA GLU A 81 -5.40 1.95 -16.47
C GLU A 81 -5.09 0.88 -17.52
N LYS A 82 -3.86 0.84 -18.04
CA LYS A 82 -3.39 -0.21 -18.95
C LYS A 82 -2.98 -1.50 -18.24
N ILE A 83 -2.92 -1.50 -16.91
CA ILE A 83 -2.63 -2.69 -16.09
C ILE A 83 -3.97 -3.34 -15.71
N GLN A 84 -4.06 -4.67 -15.83
CA GLN A 84 -5.25 -5.43 -15.44
C GLN A 84 -5.20 -5.70 -13.92
N TRP A 85 -5.72 -4.74 -13.14
CA TRP A 85 -5.74 -4.88 -11.68
C TRP A 85 -6.75 -5.93 -11.23
N THR A 86 -6.32 -6.79 -10.29
CA THR A 86 -7.17 -7.80 -9.66
C THR A 86 -7.11 -7.64 -8.15
N THR A 87 -8.28 -7.50 -7.51
CA THR A 87 -8.42 -7.36 -6.04
C THR A 87 -9.08 -8.58 -5.42
N PHE A 88 -8.79 -8.84 -4.15
CA PHE A 88 -9.22 -10.02 -3.41
C PHE A 88 -10.15 -9.66 -2.26
N GLU A 89 -10.07 -8.44 -1.78
CA GLU A 89 -10.88 -7.90 -0.69
C GLU A 89 -11.46 -6.55 -1.09
N GLY A 90 -12.59 -6.16 -0.48
CA GLY A 90 -13.17 -4.83 -0.61
C GLY A 90 -12.30 -3.74 0.01
N GLY A 91 -12.65 -2.49 -0.26
CA GLY A 91 -12.08 -1.35 0.45
C GLY A 91 -12.48 -1.36 1.93
N HIS A 92 -11.73 -0.63 2.75
CA HIS A 92 -11.99 -0.56 4.19
C HIS A 92 -13.23 0.27 4.55
N LEU A 93 -13.77 1.03 3.62
CA LEU A 93 -14.95 1.87 3.81
C LEU A 93 -16.07 1.38 2.92
N VAL A 94 -17.27 1.28 3.49
CA VAL A 94 -18.46 0.79 2.77
C VAL A 94 -18.89 1.72 1.63
N GLU A 95 -18.52 3.00 1.72
CA GLU A 95 -18.81 4.01 0.70
C GLU A 95 -17.84 3.95 -0.49
N TYR A 96 -16.71 3.22 -0.36
CA TYR A 96 -15.70 3.14 -1.40
C TYR A 96 -16.09 2.14 -2.49
N SER A 97 -16.08 2.59 -3.73
CA SER A 97 -16.19 1.73 -4.91
C SER A 97 -14.85 1.66 -5.65
N GLU A 98 -14.49 0.50 -6.12
CA GLU A 98 -13.30 0.32 -6.96
C GLU A 98 -13.54 0.96 -8.34
N PRO A 99 -12.48 1.49 -8.99
CA PRO A 99 -12.57 1.97 -10.38
C PRO A 99 -13.02 0.86 -11.34
N ASP A 100 -13.69 1.23 -12.44
CA ASP A 100 -14.25 0.28 -13.42
C ASP A 100 -13.19 -0.61 -14.10
N PHE A 101 -11.93 -0.16 -14.15
CA PHE A 101 -10.81 -0.94 -14.70
C PHE A 101 -10.20 -1.95 -13.70
N VAL A 102 -10.76 -2.08 -12.50
CA VAL A 102 -10.31 -3.02 -11.46
C VAL A 102 -11.27 -4.20 -11.39
N ALA A 103 -10.74 -5.41 -11.60
CA ALA A 103 -11.52 -6.64 -11.51
C ALA A 103 -11.44 -7.24 -10.09
N ARG A 104 -12.54 -7.84 -9.64
CA ARG A 104 -12.58 -8.63 -8.41
C ARG A 104 -12.25 -10.09 -8.74
N ALA A 105 -11.31 -10.68 -7.99
CA ALA A 105 -11.03 -12.11 -8.05
C ALA A 105 -12.23 -12.93 -7.56
N PRO A 106 -12.38 -14.19 -8.02
CA PRO A 106 -13.42 -15.07 -7.52
C PRO A 106 -13.37 -15.24 -6.00
N GLU A 107 -14.55 -15.38 -5.38
CA GLU A 107 -14.66 -15.55 -3.94
C GLU A 107 -13.81 -16.74 -3.44
N GLY A 108 -13.18 -16.58 -2.28
CA GLY A 108 -12.31 -17.60 -1.67
C GLY A 108 -10.91 -17.68 -2.25
N THR A 109 -10.60 -16.96 -3.34
CA THR A 109 -9.23 -16.89 -3.88
C THR A 109 -8.35 -15.94 -3.07
N LYS A 110 -7.04 -16.19 -3.10
CA LYS A 110 -6.04 -15.36 -2.40
C LYS A 110 -4.91 -14.98 -3.35
N LEU A 111 -4.35 -13.79 -3.15
CA LEU A 111 -3.30 -13.24 -4.01
C LEU A 111 -2.07 -14.15 -4.09
N LEU A 112 -1.51 -14.57 -2.95
CA LEU A 112 -0.28 -15.36 -2.96
C LEU A 112 -0.42 -16.70 -3.70
N PRO A 113 -1.44 -17.54 -3.49
CA PRO A 113 -1.68 -18.74 -4.29
C PRO A 113 -1.81 -18.46 -5.79
N MET A 114 -2.48 -17.37 -6.20
CA MET A 114 -2.62 -17.01 -7.61
C MET A 114 -1.29 -16.56 -8.24
N LEU A 115 -0.45 -15.86 -7.49
CA LEU A 115 0.90 -15.50 -7.91
C LEU A 115 1.80 -16.76 -8.04
N MET A 116 1.71 -17.66 -7.06
CA MET A 116 2.51 -18.89 -7.06
C MET A 116 2.11 -19.87 -8.16
N SER A 117 0.87 -19.79 -8.66
CA SER A 117 0.36 -20.61 -9.77
C SER A 117 0.40 -19.90 -11.13
N GLY A 118 0.89 -18.65 -11.22
CA GLY A 118 0.96 -17.89 -12.46
C GLY A 118 -0.39 -17.38 -12.98
N GLN A 119 -1.44 -17.37 -12.15
CA GLN A 119 -2.75 -16.84 -12.52
C GLN A 119 -2.80 -15.29 -12.50
N VAL A 120 -1.87 -14.67 -11.78
CA VAL A 120 -1.49 -13.26 -11.92
C VAL A 120 0.01 -13.18 -12.19
N GLU A 121 0.42 -12.26 -13.05
CA GLU A 121 1.82 -12.12 -13.44
C GLU A 121 2.66 -11.42 -12.39
N ALA A 122 2.05 -10.48 -11.66
CA ALA A 122 2.67 -9.80 -10.53
C ALA A 122 1.68 -9.62 -9.37
N GLY A 123 2.21 -9.39 -8.17
CA GLY A 123 1.40 -9.14 -6.99
C GLY A 123 2.02 -8.09 -6.08
N ILE A 124 1.17 -7.24 -5.48
CA ILE A 124 1.60 -6.30 -4.45
C ILE A 124 1.39 -6.96 -3.09
N LEU A 125 2.49 -7.47 -2.53
CA LEU A 125 2.56 -8.15 -1.24
C LEU A 125 3.25 -7.21 -0.23
N GLY A 126 2.55 -6.82 0.81
CA GLY A 126 3.09 -5.94 1.85
C GLY A 126 4.12 -6.64 2.76
N ASN A 127 3.68 -7.00 3.97
CA ASN A 127 4.51 -7.76 4.92
C ASN A 127 4.52 -9.27 4.62
N ASP A 128 3.64 -9.72 3.72
CA ASP A 128 3.42 -11.13 3.41
C ASP A 128 4.30 -11.62 2.24
N LEU A 129 5.46 -10.99 2.05
CA LEU A 129 6.45 -11.45 1.07
C LEU A 129 6.98 -12.81 1.50
N PRO A 130 6.78 -13.86 0.69
CA PRO A 130 7.33 -15.18 1.01
C PRO A 130 8.87 -15.16 0.88
N ASP A 131 9.53 -15.90 1.75
CA ASP A 131 10.96 -16.21 1.61
C ASP A 131 11.12 -17.36 0.61
N ASP A 132 10.92 -17.06 -0.66
CA ASP A 132 10.97 -18.02 -1.76
C ASP A 132 11.89 -17.46 -2.85
N PRO A 133 12.94 -18.20 -3.26
CA PRO A 133 13.91 -17.75 -4.26
C PRO A 133 13.28 -17.50 -5.65
N CYS A 134 12.11 -18.06 -5.92
CA CYS A 134 11.35 -17.80 -7.15
C CYS A 134 10.64 -16.44 -7.14
N ILE A 135 10.50 -15.79 -6.00
CA ILE A 135 9.82 -14.48 -5.90
C ILE A 135 10.85 -13.37 -6.00
N LYS A 136 10.70 -12.52 -7.00
CA LYS A 136 11.58 -11.37 -7.24
C LYS A 136 10.79 -10.08 -7.37
N ALA A 137 11.42 -8.96 -7.00
CA ALA A 137 10.84 -7.64 -7.18
C ALA A 137 10.73 -7.29 -8.68
N VAL A 138 9.59 -6.71 -9.08
CA VAL A 138 9.36 -6.17 -10.43
C VAL A 138 10.25 -4.96 -10.69
N ILE A 139 10.47 -4.12 -9.64
CA ILE A 139 11.37 -2.98 -9.74
C ILE A 139 12.82 -3.46 -9.54
N PRO A 140 13.69 -3.34 -10.55
CA PRO A 140 15.08 -3.77 -10.44
C PRO A 140 15.79 -3.07 -9.28
N ASN A 141 16.62 -3.83 -8.55
CA ASN A 141 17.37 -3.28 -7.42
C ASN A 141 16.50 -2.49 -6.42
N ALA A 142 15.31 -3.01 -6.11
CA ALA A 142 14.25 -2.32 -5.36
C ALA A 142 14.71 -1.64 -4.06
N LYS A 143 15.68 -2.22 -3.33
CA LYS A 143 16.24 -1.60 -2.12
C LYS A 143 17.01 -0.31 -2.45
N THR A 144 17.84 -0.36 -3.49
CA THR A 144 18.63 0.81 -3.95
C THR A 144 17.71 1.86 -4.58
N ALA A 145 16.68 1.43 -5.35
CA ALA A 145 15.68 2.32 -5.92
C ALA A 145 14.92 3.09 -4.83
N GLY A 146 14.49 2.40 -3.77
CA GLY A 146 13.85 3.05 -2.63
C GLY A 146 14.75 4.07 -1.93
N ARG A 147 16.05 3.76 -1.79
CA ARG A 147 17.00 4.71 -1.23
C ARG A 147 17.21 5.93 -2.13
N ALA A 148 17.37 5.73 -3.44
CA ALA A 148 17.50 6.81 -4.41
C ALA A 148 16.26 7.72 -4.43
N TRP A 149 15.06 7.12 -4.29
CA TRP A 149 13.83 7.87 -4.15
C TRP A 149 13.85 8.78 -2.90
N TYR A 150 14.31 8.25 -1.75
CA TYR A 150 14.48 9.04 -0.55
C TYR A 150 15.49 10.18 -0.75
N ASP A 151 16.65 9.89 -1.35
CA ASP A 151 17.69 10.89 -1.58
C ASP A 151 17.19 12.03 -2.50
N LYS A 152 16.26 11.72 -3.42
CA LYS A 152 15.62 12.70 -4.31
C LYS A 152 14.50 13.50 -3.64
N THR A 153 13.68 12.85 -2.81
CA THR A 153 12.43 13.45 -2.30
C THR A 153 12.47 13.84 -0.83
N GLY A 154 13.41 13.31 -0.06
CA GLY A 154 13.46 13.45 1.41
C GLY A 154 12.35 12.71 2.15
N GLN A 155 11.59 11.83 1.48
CA GLN A 155 10.40 11.20 2.02
C GLN A 155 10.56 9.69 2.19
N ILE A 156 9.90 9.15 3.21
CA ILE A 156 9.69 7.71 3.37
C ILE A 156 8.17 7.46 3.32
N PRO A 157 7.71 6.53 2.47
CA PRO A 157 6.28 6.22 2.37
C PRO A 157 5.69 5.80 3.72
N ILE A 158 4.73 6.57 4.21
CA ILE A 158 4.03 6.30 5.47
C ILE A 158 2.94 5.26 5.22
N ASN A 159 2.93 4.21 6.02
CA ASN A 159 1.88 3.20 6.01
C ASN A 159 0.80 3.50 7.05
N HIS A 160 1.20 3.67 8.31
CA HIS A 160 0.28 3.82 9.43
C HIS A 160 0.62 5.01 10.30
N MET A 161 -0.41 5.65 10.79
CA MET A 161 -0.33 6.77 11.73
C MET A 161 -1.34 6.60 12.86
N LEU A 162 -1.17 7.39 13.90
CA LEU A 162 -2.08 7.43 15.03
C LEU A 162 -3.27 8.33 14.71
N VAL A 163 -4.48 7.88 15.05
CA VAL A 163 -5.73 8.64 14.90
C VAL A 163 -6.54 8.66 16.18
N VAL A 164 -7.33 9.71 16.34
CA VAL A 164 -8.32 9.84 17.41
C VAL A 164 -9.66 10.24 16.81
N THR A 165 -10.76 10.00 17.53
CA THR A 165 -12.06 10.57 17.13
C THR A 165 -12.04 12.07 17.30
N LYS A 166 -12.75 12.80 16.43
CA LYS A 166 -12.91 14.25 16.57
C LYS A 166 -13.52 14.63 17.93
N LYS A 167 -14.49 13.83 18.40
CA LYS A 167 -15.08 14.01 19.73
C LYS A 167 -14.03 14.01 20.84
N LEU A 168 -13.12 13.04 20.87
CA LEU A 168 -12.05 13.01 21.88
C LEU A 168 -11.11 14.23 21.77
N ALA A 169 -10.79 14.63 20.55
CA ALA A 169 -9.92 15.79 20.32
C ALA A 169 -10.56 17.11 20.80
N ASP A 170 -11.87 17.25 20.63
CA ASP A 170 -12.61 18.46 21.03
C ASP A 170 -12.88 18.48 22.54
N GLU A 171 -13.31 17.37 23.14
CA GLU A 171 -13.74 17.31 24.55
C GLU A 171 -12.56 17.12 25.53
N ARG A 172 -11.51 16.42 25.11
CA ARG A 172 -10.37 16.06 25.96
C ARG A 172 -9.02 16.28 25.25
N PRO A 173 -8.72 17.52 24.84
CA PRO A 173 -7.43 17.84 24.19
C PRO A 173 -6.23 17.59 25.12
N ASP A 174 -6.42 17.60 26.43
CA ASP A 174 -5.43 17.22 27.44
C ASP A 174 -4.97 15.77 27.26
N ILE A 175 -5.91 14.82 27.12
CA ILE A 175 -5.61 13.40 26.86
C ILE A 175 -4.90 13.22 25.51
N VAL A 176 -5.35 13.91 24.47
CA VAL A 176 -4.74 13.79 23.15
C VAL A 176 -3.27 14.28 23.16
N ARG A 177 -2.98 15.39 23.85
CA ARG A 177 -1.60 15.88 24.02
C ARG A 177 -0.75 14.91 24.80
N GLU A 178 -1.29 14.32 25.89
CA GLU A 178 -0.55 13.33 26.68
C GLU A 178 -0.27 12.05 25.88
N VAL A 179 -1.22 11.56 25.11
CA VAL A 179 -1.00 10.43 24.19
C VAL A 179 0.13 10.77 23.19
N PHE A 180 0.08 11.95 22.57
CA PHE A 180 1.14 12.37 21.65
C PHE A 180 2.50 12.43 22.35
N ARG A 181 2.58 13.02 23.55
CA ARG A 181 3.80 13.11 24.36
C ARG A 181 4.40 11.73 24.63
N LEU A 182 3.57 10.75 25.07
CA LEU A 182 4.00 9.38 25.34
C LEU A 182 4.57 8.68 24.11
N PHE A 183 3.96 8.88 22.93
CA PHE A 183 4.50 8.32 21.68
C PHE A 183 5.81 8.97 21.25
N VAL A 184 5.99 10.26 21.50
CA VAL A 184 7.25 10.95 21.22
C VAL A 184 8.35 10.44 22.16
N GLU A 185 8.06 10.27 23.44
CA GLU A 185 9.02 9.71 24.42
C GLU A 185 9.41 8.26 24.11
N ALA A 186 8.44 7.43 23.70
CA ALA A 186 8.70 6.03 23.38
C ALA A 186 9.58 5.85 22.13
N LYS A 187 9.79 6.90 21.32
CA LYS A 187 10.68 6.88 20.15
C LYS A 187 12.14 7.24 20.47
N ASN A 188 12.39 7.85 21.60
CA ASN A 188 13.71 8.27 22.07
C ASN A 188 14.33 7.22 22.98
#